data_5fd0c6d5630e03bf2b2a01d51d6b0a74
#
_entry.id   5fd0c6d5630e03bf2b2a01d51d6b0a74
#
_cell.length_a   1.000
_cell.length_b   1.000
_cell.length_c   1.000
_cell.angle_alpha   90.00
_cell.angle_beta   90.00
_cell.angle_gamma   90.00
#
_symmetry.space_group_name_H-M   'P 1'
#
loop_
_entity.id
_entity.type
_entity.pdbx_description
1 polymer ?
#
loop_
_entity_poly.entity_id
_entity_poly.type
_entity_poly.pdbx_seq_one_letter_code
_entity_poly.pdbx_strand_id
1 'polypeptide(L)'
;MTDSTCALSKDAVEPGFALVQAWRPSSALNPGLARTLRLAQSVIPSLRGEQGGVPPADALCLGSDAALHALRDHWAQAYPEAGALYLALRCLGLAIWQPIYLCVIAVHLEGAVPQLAGLAQPVKTGFPGGFHLPVHAPVDGSFVERMEAAAAEMQAFCNAVRRALKPLVVLHDRAADRLQAECVLGALMAVRAHTSLSAADVIAMGEAWLASLGIAGGCGFFAYRARDGTPALALERKVCCHHFRRRDGEKCSTCPKRSLDARIACLLAEAS
;
A
#
# COMPACT_ATOMS: atom_id res chain seq x y z
N MET A 1 -15.52 44.09 18.05
CA MET A 1 -15.67 44.45 16.62
C MET A 1 -14.29 44.65 16.07
N THR A 2 -13.69 43.62 15.49
CA THR A 2 -12.70 43.70 14.40
C THR A 2 -12.55 42.27 13.87
N ASP A 3 -13.09 42.11 12.72
CA ASP A 3 -13.05 40.95 11.84
C ASP A 3 -11.59 40.69 11.45
N SER A 4 -11.10 39.49 11.67
CA SER A 4 -9.79 39.03 11.18
C SER A 4 -10.00 37.83 10.26
N THR A 5 -10.38 38.15 9.03
CA THR A 5 -10.38 37.19 7.91
C THR A 5 -8.96 36.76 7.62
N CYS A 6 -8.66 35.52 7.96
CA CYS A 6 -7.43 34.85 7.55
C CYS A 6 -7.50 34.56 6.04
N ALA A 7 -6.77 35.37 5.26
CA ALA A 7 -6.59 35.15 3.83
C ALA A 7 -5.70 33.89 3.61
N LEU A 8 -6.28 32.86 3.05
CA LEU A 8 -5.54 31.70 2.52
C LEU A 8 -4.74 32.16 1.30
N SER A 9 -3.43 32.03 1.39
CA SER A 9 -2.49 32.26 0.30
C SER A 9 -2.81 31.35 -0.89
N LYS A 10 -2.97 31.97 -2.05
CA LYS A 10 -3.33 31.34 -3.33
C LYS A 10 -2.10 30.93 -4.15
N ASP A 11 -1.05 30.42 -3.55
CA ASP A 11 0.13 30.05 -4.33
C ASP A 11 0.62 28.63 -3.99
N ALA A 12 0.76 27.85 -5.06
CA ALA A 12 1.27 26.48 -5.18
C ALA A 12 0.21 25.37 -5.26
N VAL A 13 -0.59 25.38 -6.32
CA VAL A 13 -1.20 24.16 -6.85
C VAL A 13 -0.17 23.51 -7.78
N GLU A 14 0.50 22.47 -7.30
CA GLU A 14 1.31 21.62 -8.18
C GLU A 14 0.41 20.97 -9.26
N PRO A 15 0.84 20.94 -10.54
CA PRO A 15 0.06 20.29 -11.60
C PRO A 15 0.16 18.77 -11.44
N GLY A 16 -0.91 18.12 -11.00
CA GLY A 16 -0.93 16.66 -10.90
C GLY A 16 -2.11 16.04 -10.15
N PHE A 17 -2.75 16.77 -9.26
CA PHE A 17 -4.00 16.33 -8.64
C PHE A 17 -5.16 17.17 -9.15
N ALA A 18 -5.80 16.70 -10.22
CA ALA A 18 -7.13 17.19 -10.53
C ALA A 18 -8.00 17.00 -9.29
N LEU A 19 -8.61 18.09 -8.86
CA LEU A 19 -9.59 18.22 -7.79
C LEU A 19 -10.31 16.88 -7.53
N VAL A 20 -10.37 16.46 -6.27
CA VAL A 20 -11.26 15.40 -5.79
C VAL A 20 -12.58 15.52 -6.55
N GLN A 21 -12.74 14.68 -7.58
CA GLN A 21 -14.03 14.64 -8.28
C GLN A 21 -15.06 14.23 -7.25
N ALA A 22 -15.98 15.13 -6.94
CA ALA A 22 -17.05 14.84 -6.00
C ALA A 22 -17.68 13.52 -6.39
N TRP A 23 -17.71 12.56 -5.47
CA TRP A 23 -18.35 11.27 -5.65
C TRP A 23 -19.75 11.47 -6.20
N ARG A 24 -19.94 11.14 -7.47
CA ARG A 24 -21.26 11.15 -8.10
C ARG A 24 -21.71 9.71 -8.22
N PRO A 25 -22.92 9.36 -7.79
CA PRO A 25 -23.48 8.07 -8.08
C PRO A 25 -23.58 7.93 -9.62
N SER A 26 -22.72 7.10 -10.19
CA SER A 26 -22.83 6.70 -11.61
C SER A 26 -23.75 5.51 -11.71
N SER A 27 -24.75 5.59 -12.59
CA SER A 27 -25.68 4.49 -12.83
C SER A 27 -25.06 3.33 -13.62
N ALA A 28 -23.95 3.56 -14.30
CA ALA A 28 -23.28 2.56 -15.13
C ALA A 28 -21.88 2.23 -14.58
N LEU A 29 -21.69 0.98 -14.15
CA LEU A 29 -20.38 0.47 -13.70
C LEU A 29 -19.45 0.26 -14.91
N ASN A 30 -18.14 0.47 -14.72
CA ASN A 30 -17.15 0.18 -15.75
C ASN A 30 -16.79 -1.32 -15.72
N PRO A 31 -17.01 -2.08 -16.80
CA PRO A 31 -16.73 -3.52 -16.82
C PRO A 31 -15.25 -3.86 -16.65
N GLY A 32 -14.34 -3.03 -17.18
CA GLY A 32 -12.89 -3.20 -17.03
C GLY A 32 -12.47 -3.07 -15.57
N LEU A 33 -12.89 -1.98 -14.91
CA LEU A 33 -12.62 -1.79 -13.49
C LEU A 33 -13.22 -2.92 -12.64
N ALA A 34 -14.43 -3.38 -12.95
CA ALA A 34 -15.06 -4.51 -12.26
C ALA A 34 -14.23 -5.80 -12.39
N ARG A 35 -13.64 -6.07 -13.58
CA ARG A 35 -12.73 -7.22 -13.75
C ARG A 35 -11.48 -7.09 -12.92
N THR A 36 -10.84 -5.92 -12.95
CA THR A 36 -9.64 -5.62 -12.15
C THR A 36 -9.89 -5.87 -10.66
N LEU A 37 -11.02 -5.37 -10.12
CA LEU A 37 -11.35 -5.54 -8.71
C LEU A 37 -11.61 -7.01 -8.34
N ARG A 38 -12.36 -7.75 -9.17
CA ARG A 38 -12.57 -9.20 -8.94
C ARG A 38 -11.28 -9.99 -9.01
N LEU A 39 -10.39 -9.69 -9.96
CA LEU A 39 -9.10 -10.33 -10.07
C LEU A 39 -8.23 -10.05 -8.85
N ALA A 40 -8.15 -8.79 -8.41
CA ALA A 40 -7.40 -8.43 -7.21
C ALA A 40 -7.90 -9.20 -5.98
N GLN A 41 -9.22 -9.32 -5.81
CA GLN A 41 -9.81 -10.11 -4.73
C GLN A 41 -9.53 -11.62 -4.86
N SER A 42 -9.44 -12.18 -6.07
CA SER A 42 -9.10 -13.60 -6.26
C SER A 42 -7.65 -13.90 -5.89
N VAL A 43 -6.74 -12.93 -6.08
CA VAL A 43 -5.32 -13.03 -5.66
C VAL A 43 -5.19 -12.83 -4.16
N ILE A 44 -5.84 -11.82 -3.61
CA ILE A 44 -5.83 -11.48 -2.18
C ILE A 44 -7.27 -11.35 -1.68
N PRO A 45 -7.85 -12.34 -1.01
CA PRO A 45 -9.25 -12.34 -0.60
C PRO A 45 -9.69 -11.15 0.28
N SER A 46 -8.76 -10.55 1.01
CA SER A 46 -9.01 -9.34 1.81
C SER A 46 -8.95 -8.04 1.01
N LEU A 47 -8.51 -8.07 -0.26
CA LEU A 47 -8.45 -6.90 -1.14
C LEU A 47 -9.81 -6.70 -1.85
N ARG A 48 -10.82 -6.35 -1.07
CA ARG A 48 -12.20 -6.17 -1.52
C ARG A 48 -12.42 -4.76 -2.00
N GLY A 49 -12.56 -4.58 -3.31
CA GLY A 49 -12.83 -3.29 -3.95
C GLY A 49 -14.23 -3.23 -4.54
N GLU A 50 -14.86 -2.06 -4.44
CA GLU A 50 -16.13 -1.74 -5.06
C GLU A 50 -15.98 -0.48 -5.91
N GLN A 51 -16.68 -0.39 -7.03
CA GLN A 51 -16.73 0.81 -7.85
C GLN A 51 -18.06 1.54 -7.70
N GLY A 52 -18.02 2.86 -7.69
CA GLY A 52 -19.20 3.70 -7.52
C GLY A 52 -19.74 3.67 -6.08
N GLY A 53 -20.97 4.14 -5.92
CA GLY A 53 -21.57 4.31 -4.60
C GLY A 53 -20.98 5.50 -3.85
N VAL A 54 -21.48 5.75 -2.64
CA VAL A 54 -20.97 6.79 -1.73
C VAL A 54 -20.19 6.07 -0.63
N PRO A 55 -18.88 6.32 -0.49
CA PRO A 55 -18.12 5.72 0.60
C PRO A 55 -18.65 6.21 1.96
N PRO A 56 -18.47 5.43 3.03
CA PRO A 56 -18.77 5.89 4.38
C PRO A 56 -18.07 7.23 4.69
N ALA A 57 -18.74 8.11 5.41
CA ALA A 57 -18.20 9.45 5.74
C ALA A 57 -16.90 9.40 6.57
N ASP A 58 -16.69 8.30 7.28
CA ASP A 58 -15.51 7.99 8.10
C ASP A 58 -14.46 7.15 7.35
N ALA A 59 -14.62 6.95 6.04
CA ALA A 59 -13.61 6.26 5.25
C ALA A 59 -12.32 7.08 5.14
N LEU A 60 -11.19 6.39 5.15
CA LEU A 60 -9.88 6.97 4.88
C LEU A 60 -9.82 7.31 3.38
N CYS A 61 -9.87 8.58 3.07
CA CYS A 61 -9.71 9.12 1.72
C CYS A 61 -8.78 10.33 1.75
N LEU A 62 -8.17 10.63 0.61
CA LEU A 62 -7.30 11.80 0.49
C LEU A 62 -8.14 13.08 0.69
N GLY A 63 -7.70 13.96 1.60
CA GLY A 63 -8.39 15.19 1.95
C GLY A 63 -9.37 15.07 3.13
N SER A 64 -9.47 13.89 3.77
CA SER A 64 -10.19 13.70 5.03
C SER A 64 -9.25 13.16 6.10
N ASP A 65 -8.93 13.97 7.09
CA ASP A 65 -7.99 13.60 8.15
C ASP A 65 -8.67 12.79 9.27
N ALA A 66 -9.99 12.84 9.38
CA ALA A 66 -10.74 12.20 10.48
C ALA A 66 -10.47 10.70 10.60
N ALA A 67 -10.47 9.97 9.48
CA ALA A 67 -10.18 8.53 9.47
C ALA A 67 -8.73 8.21 9.84
N LEU A 68 -7.77 9.05 9.46
CA LEU A 68 -6.37 8.90 9.88
C LEU A 68 -6.19 9.17 11.37
N HIS A 69 -6.90 10.16 11.92
CA HIS A 69 -6.94 10.39 13.37
C HIS A 69 -7.51 9.18 14.10
N ALA A 70 -8.66 8.68 13.67
CA ALA A 70 -9.30 7.49 14.25
C ALA A 70 -8.39 6.25 14.17
N LEU A 71 -7.73 6.04 13.04
CA LEU A 71 -6.76 4.96 12.86
C LEU A 71 -5.58 5.08 13.83
N ARG A 72 -4.99 6.27 13.94
CA ARG A 72 -3.88 6.57 14.86
C ARG A 72 -4.30 6.36 16.31
N ASP A 73 -5.46 6.89 16.72
CA ASP A 73 -5.94 6.82 18.09
C ASP A 73 -6.24 5.38 18.51
N HIS A 74 -6.85 4.59 17.62
CA HIS A 74 -7.08 3.17 17.86
C HIS A 74 -5.76 2.42 18.19
N TRP A 75 -4.73 2.58 17.35
CA TRP A 75 -3.46 1.86 17.55
C TRP A 75 -2.63 2.42 18.70
N ALA A 76 -2.71 3.72 18.98
CA ALA A 76 -2.07 4.33 20.15
C ALA A 76 -2.68 3.84 21.47
N GLN A 77 -4.00 3.67 21.52
CA GLN A 77 -4.70 3.11 22.67
C GLN A 77 -4.47 1.60 22.84
N ALA A 78 -4.52 0.85 21.72
CA ALA A 78 -4.38 -0.60 21.77
C ALA A 78 -3.00 -1.05 22.25
N TYR A 79 -1.93 -0.33 21.86
CA TYR A 79 -0.53 -0.71 22.13
C TYR A 79 0.36 0.49 22.47
N PRO A 80 0.09 1.20 23.57
CA PRO A 80 0.89 2.37 23.97
C PRO A 80 2.36 2.02 24.23
N GLU A 81 2.64 0.78 24.65
CA GLU A 81 3.99 0.28 24.93
C GLU A 81 4.85 0.07 23.66
N ALA A 82 4.22 -0.08 22.49
CA ALA A 82 4.94 -0.35 21.25
C ALA A 82 5.73 0.86 20.71
N GLY A 83 5.33 2.07 21.15
CA GLY A 83 6.04 3.32 20.92
C GLY A 83 5.77 3.98 19.57
N ALA A 84 6.27 5.22 19.45
CA ALA A 84 5.93 6.11 18.32
C ALA A 84 6.30 5.55 16.93
N LEU A 85 7.44 4.87 16.80
CA LEU A 85 7.86 4.32 15.50
C LEU A 85 6.97 3.17 15.03
N TYR A 86 6.52 2.31 15.97
CA TYR A 86 5.51 1.29 15.64
C TYR A 86 4.23 1.95 15.14
N LEU A 87 3.73 2.93 15.88
CA LEU A 87 2.49 3.64 15.54
C LEU A 87 2.55 4.28 14.15
N ALA A 88 3.64 4.99 13.85
CA ALA A 88 3.83 5.65 12.57
C ALA A 88 3.84 4.65 11.39
N LEU A 89 4.63 3.58 11.51
CA LEU A 89 4.73 2.56 10.45
C LEU A 89 3.46 1.71 10.33
N ARG A 90 2.74 1.51 11.46
CA ARG A 90 1.46 0.80 11.45
C ARG A 90 0.39 1.58 10.70
N CYS A 91 0.23 2.87 11.00
CA CYS A 91 -0.73 3.74 10.32
C CYS A 91 -0.41 3.86 8.83
N LEU A 92 0.85 4.12 8.48
CA LEU A 92 1.26 4.20 7.08
C LEU A 92 1.00 2.88 6.35
N GLY A 93 1.47 1.75 6.89
CA GLY A 93 1.33 0.45 6.23
C GLY A 93 -0.13 0.07 5.99
N LEU A 94 -1.00 0.32 6.98
CA LEU A 94 -2.43 0.06 6.84
C LEU A 94 -3.09 0.96 5.78
N ALA A 95 -2.67 2.22 5.67
CA ALA A 95 -3.24 3.14 4.70
C ALA A 95 -2.84 2.84 3.25
N ILE A 96 -1.62 2.32 3.00
CA ILE A 96 -1.07 2.21 1.64
C ILE A 96 -1.12 0.80 1.04
N TRP A 97 -1.29 -0.27 1.83
CA TRP A 97 -1.14 -1.63 1.29
C TRP A 97 -2.19 -1.99 0.23
N GLN A 98 -3.47 -1.66 0.43
CA GLN A 98 -4.54 -2.01 -0.52
C GLN A 98 -4.32 -1.34 -1.90
N PRO A 99 -4.14 0.00 -2.00
CA PRO A 99 -3.90 0.63 -3.29
C PRO A 99 -2.62 0.14 -3.98
N ILE A 100 -1.54 -0.14 -3.24
CA ILE A 100 -0.31 -0.69 -3.83
C ILE A 100 -0.56 -2.09 -4.40
N TYR A 101 -1.16 -2.99 -3.61
CA TYR A 101 -1.45 -4.35 -4.08
C TYR A 101 -2.39 -4.33 -5.29
N LEU A 102 -3.41 -3.48 -5.28
CA LEU A 102 -4.33 -3.32 -6.40
C LEU A 102 -3.58 -2.94 -7.69
N CYS A 103 -2.74 -1.91 -7.66
CA CYS A 103 -1.99 -1.45 -8.83
C CYS A 103 -1.01 -2.51 -9.35
N VAL A 104 -0.23 -3.15 -8.47
CA VAL A 104 0.74 -4.18 -8.89
C VAL A 104 0.01 -5.38 -9.50
N ILE A 105 -1.04 -5.89 -8.88
CA ILE A 105 -1.85 -7.00 -9.41
C ILE A 105 -2.47 -6.63 -10.76
N ALA A 106 -3.02 -5.42 -10.88
CA ALA A 106 -3.65 -4.94 -12.11
C ALA A 106 -2.67 -4.88 -13.29
N VAL A 107 -1.47 -4.34 -13.09
CA VAL A 107 -0.42 -4.26 -14.12
C VAL A 107 -0.03 -5.63 -14.64
N HIS A 108 0.15 -6.59 -13.74
CA HIS A 108 0.72 -7.90 -14.09
C HIS A 108 -0.30 -8.92 -14.56
N LEU A 109 -1.54 -8.87 -14.07
CA LEU A 109 -2.52 -9.93 -14.30
C LEU A 109 -3.73 -9.51 -15.12
N GLU A 110 -4.16 -8.23 -15.08
CA GLU A 110 -5.31 -7.74 -15.86
C GLU A 110 -4.91 -6.97 -17.11
N GLY A 111 -3.75 -6.31 -17.08
CA GLY A 111 -3.30 -5.48 -18.17
C GLY A 111 -3.94 -4.08 -18.22
N ALA A 112 -4.54 -3.64 -17.12
CA ALA A 112 -5.15 -2.32 -16.99
C ALA A 112 -4.91 -1.77 -15.59
N VAL A 113 -4.73 -0.44 -15.45
CA VAL A 113 -4.36 0.23 -14.19
C VAL A 113 -5.50 1.08 -13.69
N PRO A 114 -6.04 0.85 -12.48
CA PRO A 114 -7.02 1.73 -11.89
C PRO A 114 -6.39 3.03 -11.43
N GLN A 115 -7.15 4.13 -11.54
CA GLN A 115 -6.81 5.40 -10.94
C GLN A 115 -7.12 5.35 -9.43
N LEU A 116 -6.21 5.86 -8.61
CA LEU A 116 -6.37 5.90 -7.16
C LEU A 116 -7.00 7.21 -6.65
N ALA A 117 -7.21 8.17 -7.56
CA ALA A 117 -7.90 9.41 -7.22
C ALA A 117 -9.32 9.12 -6.70
N GLY A 118 -9.64 9.62 -5.51
CA GLY A 118 -10.92 9.37 -4.84
C GLY A 118 -11.04 7.98 -4.19
N LEU A 119 -9.99 7.18 -4.12
CA LEU A 119 -10.00 5.92 -3.37
C LEU A 119 -10.34 6.20 -1.90
N ALA A 120 -11.34 5.46 -1.38
CA ALA A 120 -11.79 5.57 0.00
C ALA A 120 -11.77 4.20 0.68
N GLN A 121 -11.13 4.10 1.84
CA GLN A 121 -10.99 2.86 2.60
C GLN A 121 -11.80 2.96 3.92
N PRO A 122 -12.91 2.23 4.07
CA PRO A 122 -13.61 2.14 5.35
C PRO A 122 -12.70 1.57 6.42
N VAL A 123 -12.59 2.24 7.57
CA VAL A 123 -11.77 1.79 8.70
C VAL A 123 -12.68 1.22 9.79
N LYS A 124 -12.55 -0.07 10.08
CA LYS A 124 -13.30 -0.75 11.14
C LYS A 124 -12.31 -1.31 12.17
N THR A 125 -12.49 -0.95 13.43
CA THR A 125 -11.63 -1.43 14.54
C THR A 125 -10.13 -1.33 14.24
N GLY A 126 -9.71 -0.18 13.66
CA GLY A 126 -8.31 0.09 13.33
C GLY A 126 -7.77 -0.59 12.07
N PHE A 127 -8.62 -1.19 11.23
CA PHE A 127 -8.20 -1.81 9.97
C PHE A 127 -9.02 -1.28 8.79
N PRO A 128 -8.36 -0.95 7.66
CA PRO A 128 -9.06 -0.74 6.40
C PRO A 128 -9.72 -2.05 5.95
N GLY A 129 -11.03 -2.03 5.79
CA GLY A 129 -11.86 -3.20 5.46
C GLY A 129 -12.38 -3.19 4.02
N GLY A 130 -11.49 -3.20 3.05
CA GLY A 130 -11.83 -3.00 1.63
C GLY A 130 -11.68 -1.55 1.21
N PHE A 131 -12.14 -1.22 0.00
CA PHE A 131 -12.05 0.12 -0.55
C PHE A 131 -13.13 0.38 -1.60
N HIS A 132 -13.45 1.66 -1.81
CA HIS A 132 -14.29 2.15 -2.88
C HIS A 132 -13.48 2.97 -3.86
N LEU A 133 -13.76 2.83 -5.16
CA LEU A 133 -13.21 3.66 -6.22
C LEU A 133 -14.33 4.39 -6.97
N PRO A 134 -14.13 5.66 -7.37
CA PRO A 134 -15.01 6.28 -8.36
C PRO A 134 -15.09 5.44 -9.63
N VAL A 135 -16.22 5.47 -10.33
CA VAL A 135 -16.33 4.82 -11.63
C VAL A 135 -15.45 5.53 -12.65
N HIS A 136 -14.52 4.79 -13.25
CA HIS A 136 -13.62 5.30 -14.28
C HIS A 136 -13.18 4.16 -15.22
N ALA A 137 -12.64 4.51 -16.37
CA ALA A 137 -11.96 3.57 -17.24
C ALA A 137 -10.52 3.38 -16.73
N PRO A 138 -10.08 2.14 -16.42
CA PRO A 138 -8.67 1.87 -16.13
C PRO A 138 -7.78 2.24 -17.33
N VAL A 139 -6.53 2.62 -17.05
CA VAL A 139 -5.53 2.90 -18.08
C VAL A 139 -5.00 1.57 -18.63
N ASP A 140 -5.08 1.35 -19.94
CA ASP A 140 -4.46 0.25 -20.66
C ASP A 140 -3.22 0.72 -21.42
N GLY A 141 -2.55 -0.19 -22.14
CA GLY A 141 -1.36 0.12 -22.91
C GLY A 141 -0.32 -1.01 -22.85
N SER A 142 0.90 -0.75 -23.25
CA SER A 142 2.03 -1.66 -23.09
C SER A 142 2.34 -1.91 -21.61
N PHE A 143 3.09 -2.95 -21.31
CA PHE A 143 3.50 -3.25 -19.95
C PHE A 143 4.26 -2.08 -19.29
N VAL A 144 5.13 -1.42 -20.04
CA VAL A 144 5.92 -0.28 -19.54
C VAL A 144 5.03 0.91 -19.22
N GLU A 145 4.13 1.28 -20.14
CA GLU A 145 3.17 2.39 -19.93
C GLU A 145 2.28 2.15 -18.72
N ARG A 146 1.79 0.92 -18.57
CA ARG A 146 0.98 0.54 -17.38
C ARG A 146 1.78 0.63 -16.08
N MET A 147 3.02 0.16 -16.09
CA MET A 147 3.89 0.23 -14.90
C MET A 147 4.20 1.68 -14.51
N GLU A 148 4.47 2.55 -15.49
CA GLU A 148 4.69 3.98 -15.26
C GLU A 148 3.43 4.66 -14.72
N ALA A 149 2.27 4.41 -15.32
CA ALA A 149 1.00 4.93 -14.85
C ALA A 149 0.69 4.48 -13.41
N ALA A 150 0.86 3.20 -13.11
CA ALA A 150 0.66 2.66 -11.77
C ALA A 150 1.66 3.23 -10.75
N ALA A 151 2.92 3.43 -11.14
CA ALA A 151 3.91 4.07 -10.29
C ALA A 151 3.52 5.51 -9.96
N ALA A 152 3.06 6.28 -10.95
CA ALA A 152 2.57 7.65 -10.74
C ALA A 152 1.38 7.71 -9.78
N GLU A 153 0.38 6.85 -9.97
CA GLU A 153 -0.79 6.74 -9.08
C GLU A 153 -0.38 6.38 -7.65
N MET A 154 0.48 5.38 -7.49
CA MET A 154 0.98 4.97 -6.18
C MET A 154 1.82 6.05 -5.50
N GLN A 155 2.70 6.74 -6.23
CA GLN A 155 3.49 7.86 -5.69
C GLN A 155 2.58 8.98 -5.20
N ALA A 156 1.63 9.40 -6.03
CA ALA A 156 0.71 10.45 -5.70
C ALA A 156 -0.10 10.12 -4.44
N PHE A 157 -0.65 8.90 -4.38
CA PHE A 157 -1.41 8.41 -3.24
C PHE A 157 -0.55 8.33 -1.96
N CYS A 158 0.60 7.65 -2.01
CA CYS A 158 1.47 7.49 -0.86
C CYS A 158 2.00 8.83 -0.33
N ASN A 159 2.36 9.76 -1.21
CA ASN A 159 2.79 11.10 -0.83
C ASN A 159 1.67 11.88 -0.12
N ALA A 160 0.43 11.77 -0.58
CA ALA A 160 -0.71 12.41 0.07
C ALA A 160 -0.97 11.79 1.46
N VAL A 161 -0.95 10.46 1.59
CA VAL A 161 -1.06 9.79 2.89
C VAL A 161 0.07 10.21 3.84
N ARG A 162 1.31 10.30 3.36
CA ARG A 162 2.46 10.76 4.18
C ARG A 162 2.26 12.20 4.66
N ARG A 163 1.81 13.11 3.78
CA ARG A 163 1.52 14.50 4.17
C ARG A 163 0.46 14.57 5.26
N ALA A 164 -0.62 13.80 5.13
CA ALA A 164 -1.70 13.76 6.11
C ALA A 164 -1.26 13.11 7.45
N LEU A 165 -0.33 12.16 7.43
CA LEU A 165 0.20 11.51 8.64
C LEU A 165 1.26 12.35 9.37
N LYS A 166 2.00 13.24 8.69
CA LYS A 166 3.08 14.04 9.30
C LYS A 166 2.68 14.80 10.58
N PRO A 167 1.51 15.46 10.67
CA PRO A 167 1.08 16.13 11.90
C PRO A 167 0.64 15.17 13.00
N LEU A 168 0.36 13.90 12.69
CA LEU A 168 -0.23 12.95 13.60
C LEU A 168 0.79 12.01 14.26
N VAL A 169 1.89 11.70 13.54
CA VAL A 169 2.92 10.73 13.97
C VAL A 169 4.31 11.15 13.52
N VAL A 170 5.33 10.72 14.25
CA VAL A 170 6.74 10.93 13.85
C VAL A 170 7.12 9.91 12.78
N LEU A 171 6.96 10.30 11.52
CA LEU A 171 7.26 9.46 10.36
C LEU A 171 8.52 9.95 9.65
N HIS A 172 9.57 9.13 9.63
CA HIS A 172 10.80 9.40 8.90
C HIS A 172 10.67 8.98 7.44
N ASP A 173 11.00 9.85 6.50
CA ASP A 173 10.84 9.63 5.06
C ASP A 173 11.52 8.33 4.59
N ARG A 174 12.77 8.09 5.00
CA ARG A 174 13.48 6.83 4.67
C ARG A 174 12.80 5.57 5.20
N ALA A 175 12.13 5.64 6.34
CA ALA A 175 11.38 4.50 6.87
C ALA A 175 10.07 4.29 6.09
N ALA A 176 9.42 5.38 5.69
CA ALA A 176 8.25 5.36 4.83
C ALA A 176 8.56 4.77 3.46
N ASP A 177 9.66 5.20 2.80
CA ASP A 177 10.12 4.65 1.52
C ASP A 177 10.36 3.15 1.58
N ARG A 178 11.05 2.70 2.63
CA ARG A 178 11.32 1.27 2.83
C ARG A 178 10.05 0.46 3.07
N LEU A 179 9.08 1.00 3.79
CA LEU A 179 7.80 0.33 4.00
C LEU A 179 6.97 0.28 2.71
N GLN A 180 6.97 1.36 1.92
CA GLN A 180 6.34 1.37 0.60
C GLN A 180 6.99 0.35 -0.33
N ALA A 181 8.32 0.30 -0.40
CA ALA A 181 9.06 -0.68 -1.17
C ALA A 181 8.72 -2.13 -0.75
N GLU A 182 8.59 -2.38 0.55
CA GLU A 182 8.17 -3.67 1.09
C GLU A 182 6.76 -4.05 0.63
N CYS A 183 5.81 -3.12 0.63
CA CYS A 183 4.45 -3.36 0.15
C CYS A 183 4.45 -3.72 -1.35
N VAL A 184 5.21 -3.00 -2.18
CA VAL A 184 5.31 -3.25 -3.63
C VAL A 184 5.89 -4.64 -3.90
N LEU A 185 7.01 -4.98 -3.27
CA LEU A 185 7.63 -6.30 -3.46
C LEU A 185 6.77 -7.43 -2.86
N GLY A 186 6.03 -7.16 -1.78
CA GLY A 186 5.05 -8.10 -1.23
C GLY A 186 3.90 -8.37 -2.22
N ALA A 187 3.39 -7.34 -2.89
CA ALA A 187 2.38 -7.48 -3.93
C ALA A 187 2.92 -8.27 -5.14
N LEU A 188 4.18 -8.04 -5.53
CA LEU A 188 4.82 -8.79 -6.61
C LEU A 188 5.00 -10.28 -6.26
N MET A 189 5.29 -10.60 -4.99
CA MET A 189 5.30 -11.99 -4.52
C MET A 189 3.92 -12.65 -4.61
N ALA A 190 2.84 -11.91 -4.33
CA ALA A 190 1.48 -12.42 -4.52
C ALA A 190 1.18 -12.67 -6.01
N VAL A 191 1.58 -11.76 -6.89
CA VAL A 191 1.48 -11.96 -8.37
C VAL A 191 2.24 -13.19 -8.82
N ARG A 192 3.45 -13.43 -8.31
CA ARG A 192 4.26 -14.61 -8.67
C ARG A 192 3.51 -15.92 -8.50
N ALA A 193 2.70 -16.05 -7.45
CA ALA A 193 1.91 -17.26 -7.20
C ALA A 193 0.86 -17.56 -8.31
N HIS A 194 0.56 -16.58 -9.15
CA HIS A 194 -0.42 -16.67 -10.26
C HIS A 194 0.22 -16.57 -11.65
N THR A 195 1.56 -16.64 -11.73
CA THR A 195 2.33 -16.50 -12.98
C THR A 195 3.43 -17.55 -13.04
N SER A 196 4.02 -17.72 -14.23
CA SER A 196 5.20 -18.57 -14.44
C SER A 196 6.54 -17.83 -14.28
N LEU A 197 6.55 -16.69 -13.59
CA LEU A 197 7.75 -15.86 -13.41
C LEU A 197 8.82 -16.62 -12.63
N SER A 198 10.02 -16.67 -13.16
CA SER A 198 11.19 -17.20 -12.46
C SER A 198 11.59 -16.30 -11.29
N ALA A 199 12.41 -16.79 -10.40
CA ALA A 199 12.97 -15.97 -9.31
C ALA A 199 13.76 -14.77 -9.84
N ALA A 200 14.50 -14.95 -10.94
CA ALA A 200 15.26 -13.88 -11.57
C ALA A 200 14.35 -12.80 -12.15
N ASP A 201 13.25 -13.19 -12.82
CA ASP A 201 12.27 -12.24 -13.35
C ASP A 201 11.63 -11.42 -12.24
N VAL A 202 11.25 -12.05 -11.12
CA VAL A 202 10.66 -11.36 -9.97
C VAL A 202 11.63 -10.36 -9.35
N ILE A 203 12.91 -10.70 -9.24
CA ILE A 203 13.95 -9.77 -8.75
C ILE A 203 14.08 -8.58 -9.69
N ALA A 204 14.26 -8.83 -11.00
CA ALA A 204 14.41 -7.77 -12.00
C ALA A 204 13.17 -6.84 -12.05
N MET A 205 11.96 -7.41 -12.01
CA MET A 205 10.71 -6.64 -11.94
C MET A 205 10.61 -5.83 -10.64
N GLY A 206 11.02 -6.40 -9.51
CA GLY A 206 11.06 -5.68 -8.25
C GLY A 206 11.97 -4.46 -8.29
N GLU A 207 13.17 -4.60 -8.86
CA GLU A 207 14.10 -3.50 -9.07
C GLU A 207 13.51 -2.41 -9.98
N ALA A 208 12.88 -2.82 -11.10
CA ALA A 208 12.22 -1.90 -12.02
C ALA A 208 11.08 -1.12 -11.33
N TRP A 209 10.22 -1.79 -10.55
CA TRP A 209 9.19 -1.13 -9.76
C TRP A 209 9.74 -0.10 -8.78
N LEU A 210 10.77 -0.48 -8.00
CA LEU A 210 11.35 0.43 -7.03
C LEU A 210 12.07 1.61 -7.68
N ALA A 211 12.65 1.42 -8.87
CA ALA A 211 13.26 2.49 -9.66
C ALA A 211 12.19 3.47 -10.17
N SER A 212 11.09 2.97 -10.76
CA SER A 212 9.97 3.80 -11.23
C SER A 212 9.30 4.61 -10.11
N LEU A 213 9.34 4.10 -8.88
CA LEU A 213 8.84 4.79 -7.69
C LEU A 213 9.88 5.70 -7.01
N GLY A 214 11.12 5.80 -7.52
CA GLY A 214 12.17 6.61 -6.91
C GLY A 214 12.63 6.13 -5.51
N ILE A 215 12.36 4.86 -5.16
CA ILE A 215 12.69 4.25 -3.87
C ILE A 215 13.61 3.03 -4.03
N ALA A 216 14.46 3.05 -5.05
CA ALA A 216 15.43 1.98 -5.31
C ALA A 216 16.26 1.64 -4.07
N GLY A 217 16.47 0.33 -3.83
CA GLY A 217 17.17 -0.16 -2.65
C GLY A 217 16.39 -0.06 -1.33
N GLY A 218 15.13 0.39 -1.36
CA GLY A 218 14.27 0.48 -0.16
C GLY A 218 13.90 -0.88 0.45
N CYS A 219 13.82 -1.92 -0.39
CA CYS A 219 13.63 -3.32 -0.03
C CYS A 219 14.35 -4.19 -1.08
N GLY A 220 14.36 -5.50 -0.92
CA GLY A 220 14.91 -6.45 -1.87
C GLY A 220 14.35 -7.86 -1.65
N PHE A 221 14.99 -8.82 -2.28
CA PHE A 221 14.71 -10.24 -2.08
C PHE A 221 16.00 -10.97 -1.65
N PHE A 222 15.83 -12.06 -0.91
CA PHE A 222 16.87 -13.06 -0.73
C PHE A 222 16.33 -14.43 -1.13
N ALA A 223 17.22 -15.24 -1.72
CA ALA A 223 16.89 -16.60 -2.10
C ALA A 223 17.22 -17.57 -0.95
N TYR A 224 16.40 -18.60 -0.82
CA TYR A 224 16.65 -19.71 0.09
C TYR A 224 16.14 -21.02 -0.54
N ARG A 225 16.42 -22.15 0.09
CA ARG A 225 15.84 -23.44 -0.31
C ARG A 225 14.68 -23.78 0.59
N ALA A 226 13.52 -24.06 -0.01
CA ALA A 226 12.37 -24.62 0.70
C ALA A 226 12.68 -26.05 1.21
N ARG A 227 11.81 -26.62 2.03
CA ARG A 227 12.02 -27.96 2.61
C ARG A 227 12.13 -29.08 1.56
N ASP A 228 11.42 -28.94 0.46
CA ASP A 228 11.47 -29.84 -0.69
C ASP A 228 12.72 -29.66 -1.58
N GLY A 229 13.62 -28.75 -1.19
CA GLY A 229 14.81 -28.38 -1.94
C GLY A 229 14.60 -27.39 -3.07
N THR A 230 13.36 -26.97 -3.35
CA THR A 230 13.07 -25.99 -4.41
C THR A 230 13.60 -24.60 -4.07
N PRO A 231 14.04 -23.80 -5.09
CA PRO A 231 14.42 -22.42 -4.87
C PRO A 231 13.19 -21.55 -4.48
N ALA A 232 13.31 -20.81 -3.40
CA ALA A 232 12.30 -19.91 -2.90
C ALA A 232 12.87 -18.49 -2.71
N LEU A 233 11.98 -17.49 -2.72
CA LEU A 233 12.30 -16.09 -2.46
C LEU A 233 11.56 -15.61 -1.22
N ALA A 234 12.20 -14.70 -0.50
CA ALA A 234 11.57 -13.95 0.57
C ALA A 234 12.01 -12.48 0.53
N LEU A 235 11.25 -11.60 1.17
CA LEU A 235 11.55 -10.18 1.23
C LEU A 235 12.79 -9.91 2.09
N GLU A 236 13.78 -9.21 1.52
CA GLU A 236 14.88 -8.61 2.27
C GLU A 236 14.46 -7.24 2.79
N ARG A 237 13.70 -7.23 3.88
CA ARG A 237 13.17 -6.02 4.50
C ARG A 237 14.30 -5.16 5.06
N LYS A 238 14.21 -3.84 4.80
CA LYS A 238 15.19 -2.84 5.27
C LYS A 238 14.64 -1.93 6.37
N VAL A 239 13.37 -2.12 6.75
CA VAL A 239 12.73 -1.47 7.88
C VAL A 239 12.04 -2.49 8.77
N CYS A 240 12.20 -2.34 10.08
CA CYS A 240 11.45 -3.14 11.05
C CYS A 240 10.14 -2.41 11.39
N CYS A 241 9.02 -3.10 11.27
CA CYS A 241 7.70 -2.55 11.63
C CYS A 241 7.49 -2.40 13.15
N HIS A 242 8.42 -2.84 13.96
CA HIS A 242 8.36 -2.85 15.43
C HIS A 242 7.17 -3.59 16.06
N HIS A 243 6.46 -4.43 15.30
CA HIS A 243 5.34 -5.24 15.78
C HIS A 243 5.67 -6.05 17.04
N PHE A 244 6.90 -6.54 17.16
CA PHE A 244 7.39 -7.30 18.31
C PHE A 244 7.44 -6.51 19.63
N ARG A 245 7.20 -5.18 19.60
CA ARG A 245 7.13 -4.34 20.79
C ARG A 245 5.76 -4.35 21.44
N ARG A 246 4.76 -4.84 20.76
CA ARG A 246 3.44 -5.06 21.36
C ARG A 246 3.54 -6.17 22.40
N ARG A 247 2.72 -6.08 23.44
CA ARG A 247 2.64 -7.12 24.50
C ARG A 247 2.34 -8.53 23.97
N ASP A 248 1.67 -8.62 22.81
CA ASP A 248 1.28 -9.85 22.12
C ASP A 248 2.03 -10.03 20.77
N GLY A 249 3.10 -9.27 20.56
CA GLY A 249 3.81 -9.22 19.29
C GLY A 249 5.12 -10.00 19.28
N GLU A 250 5.42 -10.59 18.13
CA GLU A 250 6.67 -11.30 17.88
C GLU A 250 7.41 -10.72 16.66
N LYS A 251 8.69 -11.07 16.53
CA LYS A 251 9.45 -10.74 15.32
C LYS A 251 8.97 -11.63 14.17
N CYS A 252 8.51 -11.01 13.07
CA CYS A 252 8.13 -11.74 11.86
C CYS A 252 9.29 -12.55 11.29
N SER A 253 9.01 -13.54 10.43
CA SER A 253 10.00 -14.42 9.79
C SER A 253 11.06 -13.64 9.02
N THR A 254 10.67 -12.63 8.25
CA THR A 254 11.58 -11.77 7.46
C THR A 254 12.07 -10.52 8.20
N CYS A 255 11.96 -10.48 9.55
CA CYS A 255 12.37 -9.32 10.33
C CYS A 255 13.85 -8.97 10.13
N PRO A 256 14.21 -7.71 9.78
CA PRO A 256 15.61 -7.31 9.58
C PRO A 256 16.43 -7.32 10.89
N LYS A 257 15.80 -7.52 12.04
CA LYS A 257 16.45 -7.70 13.35
C LYS A 257 16.78 -9.17 13.67
N ARG A 258 16.52 -10.08 12.74
CA ARG A 258 16.98 -11.48 12.79
C ARG A 258 18.18 -11.65 11.85
N SER A 259 19.10 -12.58 12.17
CA SER A 259 20.10 -13.04 11.21
C SER A 259 19.44 -13.69 9.99
N LEU A 260 20.17 -13.84 8.89
CA LEU A 260 19.66 -14.52 7.68
C LEU A 260 19.23 -15.96 8.00
N ASP A 261 20.04 -16.70 8.71
CA ASP A 261 19.75 -18.09 9.09
C ASP A 261 18.49 -18.21 9.95
N ALA A 262 18.32 -17.28 10.92
CA ALA A 262 17.11 -17.24 11.74
C ALA A 262 15.85 -16.89 10.92
N ARG A 263 15.98 -16.03 9.89
CA ARG A 263 14.86 -15.73 8.97
C ARG A 263 14.49 -16.96 8.15
N ILE A 264 15.49 -17.66 7.60
CA ILE A 264 15.28 -18.89 6.82
C ILE A 264 14.64 -19.97 7.70
N ALA A 265 15.13 -20.18 8.91
CA ALA A 265 14.54 -21.14 9.84
C ALA A 265 13.06 -20.85 10.15
N CYS A 266 12.69 -19.55 10.35
CA CYS A 266 11.30 -19.14 10.55
C CYS A 266 10.44 -19.42 9.30
N LEU A 267 10.93 -19.07 8.10
CA LEU A 267 10.21 -19.32 6.84
C LEU A 267 9.96 -20.80 6.59
N LEU A 268 10.93 -21.65 6.90
CA LEU A 268 10.78 -23.10 6.81
C LEU A 268 9.77 -23.65 7.83
N ALA A 269 9.67 -23.05 9.01
CA ALA A 269 8.67 -23.41 10.01
C ALA A 269 7.26 -23.01 9.62
N GLU A 270 7.06 -21.86 8.98
CA GLU A 270 5.74 -21.36 8.53
C GLU A 270 5.17 -22.17 7.35
N ALA A 271 6.03 -22.84 6.56
CA ALA A 271 5.63 -23.66 5.43
C ALA A 271 5.23 -25.10 5.84
N SER A 272 5.11 -25.37 7.13
CA SER A 272 4.68 -26.67 7.70
C SER A 272 3.21 -26.67 7.96
#